data_6a072b995cf18641a43559df3fc27118
#
_entry.id   6a072b995cf18641a43559df3fc27118
#
_cell.length_a   1.000
_cell.length_b   1.000
_cell.length_c   1.000
_cell.angle_alpha   90.00
_cell.angle_beta   90.00
_cell.angle_gamma   90.00
#
_symmetry.space_group_name_H-M   'P 1'
#
loop_
_entity.id
_entity.type
_entity.pdbx_description
1 polymer ?
#
loop_
_entity_poly.entity_id
_entity_poly.type
_entity_poly.pdbx_seq_one_letter_code
_entity_poly.pdbx_strand_id
1 'polypeptide(L)'
;MRHTDFPFSRPHGMKGLFVIWLGQFISGVASSITAVALPIWIFNITGSGMAVGLLEFFFFGSYLLVILFAGVIIDRYNRKMMMLVYDFTTLASLAILMALQSTGHLQVWQLYVASVIQGIGFAFQSPSYSAAISIMVPQNEYIRANGLMSLLNDGPDIFGPLLAGSMYMVWGLEGVLAVNLLALVFSIGTLLFVEVPATPKTAEGRQAQTKFLKQVLYGIKYIFRRPGLLGLQLVFSMGNLFSGIALSIAAIYPMILLRSGGDTQAVGVVQSAGALSAVIAGIFLTTWGRVKRPVHAILLGWILSSLFGLMLLGVGQTFIIWVIAMVINSAFEPVVNVSMDSFLQARVPPDVQGRVFSASDFVSQMMIPITPLLAGLFGDRIFEPAMQPGGALAPTFGWLVGVGPGAGFGLLIFLCGIGGTLVGLSGYMMRDILNLDMQTKGYLRRTPIRVVPPGQPIMLTSEDSLPENPSSTQGPPGT
;
A
#
# COMPACT_ATOMS: atom_id res chain seq x y z
N MET A 1 -39.60 1.81 15.37
CA MET A 1 -38.88 2.50 16.45
C MET A 1 -38.91 3.98 16.15
N ARG A 2 -39.49 4.78 17.06
CA ARG A 2 -39.73 6.21 16.89
C ARG A 2 -38.41 6.97 16.84
N HIS A 3 -38.27 7.88 15.86
CA HIS A 3 -37.20 8.87 15.82
C HIS A 3 -37.21 9.67 17.12
N THR A 4 -36.22 9.51 17.96
CA THR A 4 -35.95 10.44 19.05
C THR A 4 -35.38 11.69 18.42
N ASP A 5 -36.18 12.76 18.42
CA ASP A 5 -35.79 14.09 17.96
C ASP A 5 -34.65 14.62 18.84
N PHE A 6 -33.42 14.50 18.38
CA PHE A 6 -32.33 15.30 18.89
C PHE A 6 -32.45 16.72 18.32
N PRO A 7 -32.32 17.79 19.14
CA PRO A 7 -32.58 19.18 18.73
C PRO A 7 -31.56 19.75 17.73
N PHE A 8 -30.52 18.97 17.32
CA PHE A 8 -29.56 19.37 16.32
C PHE A 8 -29.67 18.42 15.12
N SER A 9 -29.89 18.98 13.93
CA SER A 9 -29.81 18.22 12.67
C SER A 9 -28.41 17.62 12.53
N ARG A 10 -28.33 16.29 12.44
CA ARG A 10 -27.03 15.59 12.28
C ARG A 10 -26.35 16.06 10.99
N PRO A 11 -25.03 16.30 11.02
CA PRO A 11 -24.30 16.68 9.81
C PRO A 11 -24.47 15.61 8.72
N HIS A 12 -24.82 16.05 7.51
CA HIS A 12 -24.98 15.20 6.34
C HIS A 12 -24.26 15.84 5.13
N GLY A 13 -24.13 15.10 4.02
CA GLY A 13 -23.43 15.60 2.84
C GLY A 13 -21.95 15.88 3.09
N MET A 14 -21.41 16.89 2.42
CA MET A 14 -19.99 17.27 2.53
C MET A 14 -19.57 17.67 3.95
N LYS A 15 -20.46 18.32 4.72
CA LYS A 15 -20.16 18.67 6.13
C LYS A 15 -20.04 17.42 7.01
N GLY A 16 -20.91 16.43 6.81
CA GLY A 16 -20.83 15.16 7.51
C GLY A 16 -19.56 14.38 7.13
N LEU A 17 -19.22 14.37 5.83
CA LEU A 17 -17.97 13.76 5.37
C LEU A 17 -16.74 14.41 6.02
N PHE A 18 -16.69 15.75 6.11
CA PHE A 18 -15.57 16.45 6.74
C PHE A 18 -15.42 16.14 8.23
N VAL A 19 -16.54 16.00 8.96
CA VAL A 19 -16.51 15.62 10.39
C VAL A 19 -15.97 14.20 10.57
N ILE A 20 -16.41 13.24 9.75
CA ILE A 20 -15.85 11.87 9.76
C ILE A 20 -14.38 11.90 9.38
N TRP A 21 -14.04 12.62 8.31
CA TRP A 21 -12.68 12.76 7.82
C TRP A 21 -11.72 13.29 8.92
N LEU A 22 -12.14 14.32 9.65
CA LEU A 22 -11.32 14.89 10.72
C LEU A 22 -11.05 13.86 11.83
N GLY A 23 -12.08 13.13 12.26
CA GLY A 23 -11.91 12.06 13.25
C GLY A 23 -10.98 10.95 12.77
N GLN A 24 -11.19 10.48 11.57
CA GLN A 24 -10.38 9.41 10.97
C GLN A 24 -8.95 9.87 10.67
N PHE A 25 -8.73 11.12 10.28
CA PHE A 25 -7.40 11.67 10.04
C PHE A 25 -6.59 11.77 11.35
N ILE A 26 -7.18 12.28 12.42
CA ILE A 26 -6.54 12.36 13.74
C ILE A 26 -6.22 10.95 14.25
N SER A 27 -7.15 10.01 14.13
CA SER A 27 -6.94 8.62 14.49
C SER A 27 -5.90 7.94 13.61
N GLY A 28 -5.88 8.24 12.30
CA GLY A 28 -4.87 7.75 11.36
C GLY A 28 -3.46 8.20 11.74
N VAL A 29 -3.27 9.49 12.06
CA VAL A 29 -1.98 10.02 12.53
C VAL A 29 -1.54 9.33 13.83
N ALA A 30 -2.44 9.18 14.80
CA ALA A 30 -2.14 8.51 16.06
C ALA A 30 -1.81 7.01 15.87
N SER A 31 -2.49 6.35 14.93
CA SER A 31 -2.20 4.97 14.56
C SER A 31 -0.85 4.83 13.86
N SER A 32 -0.49 5.78 12.98
CA SER A 32 0.82 5.83 12.32
C SER A 32 1.95 6.10 13.34
N ILE A 33 1.73 6.96 14.36
CA ILE A 33 2.65 7.12 15.48
C ILE A 33 2.87 5.77 16.19
N THR A 34 1.80 5.04 16.46
CA THR A 34 1.86 3.73 17.12
C THR A 34 2.57 2.68 16.24
N ALA A 35 2.33 2.71 14.93
CA ALA A 35 2.97 1.82 13.96
C ALA A 35 4.50 1.99 13.89
N VAL A 36 5.03 3.16 14.26
CA VAL A 36 6.47 3.41 14.40
C VAL A 36 6.97 3.05 15.81
N ALA A 37 6.20 3.38 16.84
CA ALA A 37 6.62 3.20 18.23
C ALA A 37 6.67 1.73 18.67
N LEU A 38 5.74 0.88 18.21
CA LEU A 38 5.72 -0.55 18.54
C LEU A 38 6.96 -1.31 18.02
N PRO A 39 7.38 -1.15 16.77
CA PRO A 39 8.63 -1.71 16.26
C PRO A 39 9.87 -1.27 17.07
N ILE A 40 9.96 0.03 17.43
CA ILE A 40 11.05 0.55 18.26
C ILE A 40 11.04 -0.15 19.62
N TRP A 41 9.89 -0.27 20.26
CA TRP A 41 9.76 -0.96 21.56
C TRP A 41 10.14 -2.44 21.48
N ILE A 42 9.65 -3.17 20.43
CA ILE A 42 10.00 -4.59 20.21
C ILE A 42 11.51 -4.72 20.01
N PHE A 43 12.11 -3.89 19.16
CA PHE A 43 13.54 -3.96 18.90
C PHE A 43 14.39 -3.67 20.13
N ASN A 44 14.00 -2.68 20.94
CA ASN A 44 14.70 -2.34 22.19
C ASN A 44 14.67 -3.48 23.22
N ILE A 45 13.60 -4.29 23.26
CA ILE A 45 13.48 -5.42 24.20
C ILE A 45 14.15 -6.69 23.65
N THR A 46 14.01 -6.95 22.35
CA THR A 46 14.43 -8.22 21.76
C THR A 46 15.78 -8.17 21.06
N GLY A 47 16.21 -6.99 20.61
CA GLY A 47 17.36 -6.82 19.73
C GLY A 47 17.20 -7.48 18.36
N SER A 48 15.98 -7.87 17.96
CA SER A 48 15.72 -8.72 16.80
C SER A 48 14.83 -8.03 15.76
N GLY A 49 15.35 -7.85 14.56
CA GLY A 49 14.58 -7.42 13.39
C GLY A 49 13.52 -8.44 12.98
N MET A 50 13.78 -9.75 13.23
CA MET A 50 12.78 -10.80 12.99
C MET A 50 11.54 -10.64 13.88
N ALA A 51 11.72 -10.27 15.16
CA ALA A 51 10.61 -10.00 16.06
C ALA A 51 9.77 -8.80 15.58
N VAL A 52 10.42 -7.76 15.05
CA VAL A 52 9.77 -6.61 14.41
C VAL A 52 9.05 -7.05 13.13
N GLY A 53 9.69 -7.85 12.28
CA GLY A 53 9.10 -8.35 11.03
C GLY A 53 7.86 -9.20 11.23
N LEU A 54 7.77 -9.96 12.33
CA LEU A 54 6.57 -10.72 12.68
C LEU A 54 5.36 -9.82 12.95
N LEU A 55 5.57 -8.60 13.49
CA LEU A 55 4.48 -7.65 13.71
C LEU A 55 3.81 -7.26 12.37
N GLU A 56 4.61 -6.89 11.38
CA GLU A 56 4.13 -6.55 10.03
C GLU A 56 3.54 -7.77 9.31
N PHE A 57 4.18 -8.93 9.44
CA PHE A 57 3.69 -10.17 8.84
C PHE A 57 2.27 -10.52 9.32
N PHE A 58 2.03 -10.45 10.62
CA PHE A 58 0.72 -10.74 11.17
C PHE A 58 -0.32 -9.69 10.77
N PHE A 59 0.06 -8.42 10.66
CA PHE A 59 -0.83 -7.35 10.19
C PHE A 59 -1.17 -7.53 8.71
N PHE A 60 -0.18 -7.49 7.82
CA PHE A 60 -0.40 -7.57 6.37
C PHE A 60 -0.87 -8.94 5.90
N GLY A 61 -0.44 -10.01 6.56
CA GLY A 61 -0.90 -11.37 6.27
C GLY A 61 -2.39 -11.55 6.54
N SER A 62 -2.87 -11.10 7.69
CA SER A 62 -4.29 -11.15 8.03
C SER A 62 -5.12 -10.22 7.16
N TYR A 63 -4.62 -9.01 6.86
CA TYR A 63 -5.22 -8.08 5.90
C TYR A 63 -5.41 -8.73 4.52
N LEU A 64 -4.35 -9.30 3.96
CA LEU A 64 -4.36 -9.90 2.61
C LEU A 64 -5.31 -11.09 2.50
N LEU A 65 -5.40 -11.91 3.57
CA LEU A 65 -6.35 -13.03 3.61
C LEU A 65 -7.80 -12.55 3.62
N VAL A 66 -8.08 -11.46 4.30
CA VAL A 66 -9.47 -10.98 4.52
C VAL A 66 -9.94 -10.04 3.41
N ILE A 67 -9.07 -9.24 2.81
CA ILE A 67 -9.45 -8.22 1.79
C ILE A 67 -10.19 -8.83 0.60
N LEU A 68 -9.86 -10.08 0.23
CA LEU A 68 -10.54 -10.81 -0.84
C LEU A 68 -12.03 -11.04 -0.54
N PHE A 69 -12.40 -11.14 0.74
CA PHE A 69 -13.77 -11.38 1.21
C PHE A 69 -14.46 -10.10 1.67
N ALA A 70 -13.67 -9.08 2.03
CA ALA A 70 -14.18 -7.84 2.62
C ALA A 70 -15.19 -7.12 1.73
N GLY A 71 -14.94 -7.03 0.41
CA GLY A 71 -15.85 -6.41 -0.55
C GLY A 71 -17.27 -7.01 -0.52
N VAL A 72 -17.37 -8.34 -0.47
CA VAL A 72 -18.68 -9.04 -0.41
C VAL A 72 -19.41 -8.76 0.89
N ILE A 73 -18.66 -8.68 1.99
CA ILE A 73 -19.23 -8.43 3.33
C ILE A 73 -19.71 -6.98 3.42
N ILE A 74 -18.91 -6.03 2.92
CA ILE A 74 -19.25 -4.58 2.92
C ILE A 74 -20.52 -4.31 2.11
N ASP A 75 -20.73 -5.01 0.98
CA ASP A 75 -21.94 -4.87 0.18
C ASP A 75 -23.21 -5.37 0.89
N ARG A 76 -23.07 -6.24 1.89
CA ARG A 76 -24.20 -6.79 2.66
C ARG A 76 -24.58 -5.97 3.90
N TYR A 77 -23.60 -5.33 4.51
CA TYR A 77 -23.77 -4.63 5.78
C TYR A 77 -23.72 -3.11 5.61
N ASN A 78 -24.18 -2.39 6.65
CA ASN A 78 -24.12 -0.93 6.67
C ASN A 78 -22.65 -0.48 6.80
N ARG A 79 -22.21 0.39 5.90
CA ARG A 79 -20.83 0.90 5.82
C ARG A 79 -20.35 1.57 7.10
N LYS A 80 -21.25 2.40 7.70
CA LYS A 80 -20.97 3.03 9.01
C LYS A 80 -20.73 1.97 10.10
N MET A 81 -21.50 0.88 10.10
CA MET A 81 -21.34 -0.19 11.08
C MET A 81 -20.00 -0.92 10.89
N MET A 82 -19.56 -1.13 9.65
CA MET A 82 -18.25 -1.76 9.37
C MET A 82 -17.09 -0.89 9.86
N MET A 83 -17.15 0.43 9.64
CA MET A 83 -16.17 1.37 10.17
C MET A 83 -16.17 1.38 11.71
N LEU A 84 -17.34 1.42 12.35
CA LEU A 84 -17.44 1.35 13.81
C LEU A 84 -16.89 0.04 14.38
N VAL A 85 -17.15 -1.11 13.74
CA VAL A 85 -16.60 -2.40 14.18
C VAL A 85 -15.08 -2.37 14.15
N TYR A 86 -14.48 -1.81 13.09
CA TYR A 86 -13.03 -1.64 13.04
C TYR A 86 -12.51 -0.74 14.17
N ASP A 87 -13.08 0.47 14.31
CA ASP A 87 -12.65 1.43 15.33
C ASP A 87 -12.80 0.86 16.76
N PHE A 88 -13.91 0.16 17.06
CA PHE A 88 -14.11 -0.50 18.37
C PHE A 88 -13.18 -1.67 18.62
N THR A 89 -12.91 -2.50 17.63
CA THR A 89 -11.96 -3.63 17.78
C THR A 89 -10.54 -3.12 17.98
N THR A 90 -10.16 -2.05 17.28
CA THR A 90 -8.86 -1.40 17.44
C THR A 90 -8.76 -0.74 18.82
N LEU A 91 -9.81 -0.02 19.27
CA LEU A 91 -9.86 0.59 20.59
C LEU A 91 -9.71 -0.47 21.70
N ALA A 92 -10.45 -1.56 21.62
CA ALA A 92 -10.38 -2.64 22.59
C ALA A 92 -8.99 -3.29 22.62
N SER A 93 -8.41 -3.55 21.45
CA SER A 93 -7.05 -4.10 21.32
C SER A 93 -6.01 -3.18 21.97
N LEU A 94 -6.04 -1.87 21.66
CA LEU A 94 -5.11 -0.90 22.23
C LEU A 94 -5.33 -0.71 23.74
N ALA A 95 -6.56 -0.71 24.22
CA ALA A 95 -6.87 -0.63 25.65
C ALA A 95 -6.29 -1.82 26.41
N ILE A 96 -6.38 -3.03 25.86
CA ILE A 96 -5.76 -4.23 26.44
C ILE A 96 -4.24 -4.10 26.46
N LEU A 97 -3.62 -3.67 25.34
CA LEU A 97 -2.18 -3.47 25.26
C LEU A 97 -1.69 -2.42 26.28
N MET A 98 -2.43 -1.32 26.43
CA MET A 98 -2.12 -0.29 27.40
C MET A 98 -2.22 -0.82 28.84
N ALA A 99 -3.27 -1.56 29.18
CA ALA A 99 -3.43 -2.17 30.50
C ALA A 99 -2.29 -3.18 30.80
N LEU A 100 -1.88 -3.96 29.81
CA LEU A 100 -0.77 -4.90 29.95
C LEU A 100 0.58 -4.17 30.12
N GLN A 101 0.78 -3.08 29.39
CA GLN A 101 1.97 -2.25 29.51
C GLN A 101 2.06 -1.58 30.88
N SER A 102 0.98 -0.94 31.37
CA SER A 102 0.96 -0.25 32.65
C SER A 102 1.12 -1.19 33.87
N THR A 103 0.71 -2.45 33.71
CA THR A 103 0.91 -3.49 34.73
C THR A 103 2.25 -4.23 34.61
N GLY A 104 3.08 -3.90 33.61
CA GLY A 104 4.36 -4.56 33.36
C GLY A 104 4.24 -6.01 32.81
N HIS A 105 3.07 -6.41 32.30
CA HIS A 105 2.81 -7.74 31.78
C HIS A 105 2.78 -7.81 30.25
N LEU A 106 3.11 -6.69 29.56
CA LEU A 106 3.13 -6.68 28.09
C LEU A 106 4.27 -7.55 27.56
N GLN A 107 3.92 -8.49 26.68
CA GLN A 107 4.84 -9.38 25.99
C GLN A 107 4.69 -9.24 24.47
N VAL A 108 5.74 -9.52 23.74
CA VAL A 108 5.79 -9.32 22.27
C VAL A 108 4.72 -10.13 21.53
N TRP A 109 4.42 -11.36 21.94
CA TRP A 109 3.39 -12.19 21.30
C TRP A 109 1.98 -11.57 21.35
N GLN A 110 1.68 -10.78 22.39
CA GLN A 110 0.40 -10.10 22.54
C GLN A 110 0.23 -9.01 21.47
N LEU A 111 1.33 -8.37 21.07
CA LEU A 111 1.35 -7.40 19.95
C LEU A 111 1.06 -8.10 18.61
N TYR A 112 1.54 -9.33 18.41
CA TYR A 112 1.23 -10.10 17.21
C TYR A 112 -0.25 -10.44 17.11
N VAL A 113 -0.87 -10.83 18.22
CA VAL A 113 -2.32 -11.06 18.27
C VAL A 113 -3.10 -9.78 17.98
N ALA A 114 -2.68 -8.67 18.56
CA ALA A 114 -3.28 -7.35 18.27
C ALA A 114 -3.14 -6.97 16.79
N SER A 115 -1.98 -7.23 16.17
CA SER A 115 -1.74 -6.98 14.75
C SER A 115 -2.65 -7.80 13.84
N VAL A 116 -2.90 -9.07 14.16
CA VAL A 116 -3.88 -9.89 13.42
C VAL A 116 -5.27 -9.26 13.49
N ILE A 117 -5.72 -8.87 14.66
CA ILE A 117 -7.04 -8.24 14.86
C ILE A 117 -7.14 -6.93 14.07
N GLN A 118 -6.10 -6.11 14.13
CA GLN A 118 -6.04 -4.83 13.41
C GLN A 118 -5.99 -5.04 11.89
N GLY A 119 -5.20 -6.00 11.39
CA GLY A 119 -5.12 -6.32 9.96
C GLY A 119 -6.45 -6.81 9.39
N ILE A 120 -7.17 -7.67 10.13
CA ILE A 120 -8.53 -8.12 9.77
C ILE A 120 -9.47 -6.90 9.69
N GLY A 121 -9.45 -6.04 10.69
CA GLY A 121 -10.30 -4.85 10.74
C GLY A 121 -9.99 -3.85 9.62
N PHE A 122 -8.70 -3.61 9.35
CA PHE A 122 -8.23 -2.69 8.31
C PHE A 122 -8.73 -3.08 6.91
N ALA A 123 -8.88 -4.39 6.62
CA ALA A 123 -9.42 -4.87 5.37
C ALA A 123 -10.86 -4.37 5.09
N PHE A 124 -11.61 -4.01 6.11
CA PHE A 124 -12.97 -3.47 5.97
C PHE A 124 -13.02 -1.94 5.98
N GLN A 125 -12.06 -1.25 6.58
CA GLN A 125 -12.11 0.20 6.80
C GLN A 125 -12.03 0.99 5.49
N SER A 126 -10.96 0.82 4.72
CA SER A 126 -10.71 1.62 3.51
C SER A 126 -11.82 1.47 2.45
N PRO A 127 -12.26 0.25 2.09
CA PRO A 127 -13.37 0.11 1.14
C PRO A 127 -14.70 0.65 1.67
N SER A 128 -14.96 0.54 2.99
CA SER A 128 -16.19 1.08 3.60
C SER A 128 -16.22 2.60 3.55
N TYR A 129 -15.08 3.25 3.79
CA TYR A 129 -14.95 4.70 3.74
C TYR A 129 -15.14 5.23 2.31
N SER A 130 -14.44 4.65 1.33
CA SER A 130 -14.58 5.00 -0.10
C SER A 130 -16.02 4.86 -0.58
N ALA A 131 -16.67 3.79 -0.14
CA ALA A 131 -18.06 3.54 -0.46
C ALA A 131 -19.03 4.49 0.25
N ALA A 132 -18.71 5.03 1.44
CA ALA A 132 -19.53 6.02 2.13
C ALA A 132 -19.50 7.38 1.40
N ILE A 133 -18.36 7.80 0.84
CA ILE A 133 -18.25 9.03 0.04
C ILE A 133 -19.26 9.05 -1.09
N SER A 134 -19.38 7.98 -1.86
CA SER A 134 -20.27 7.92 -3.02
C SER A 134 -21.75 8.09 -2.71
N ILE A 135 -22.15 7.87 -1.44
CA ILE A 135 -23.54 8.02 -0.99
C ILE A 135 -23.77 9.37 -0.29
N MET A 136 -22.75 9.87 0.41
CA MET A 136 -22.87 11.08 1.21
C MET A 136 -22.75 12.36 0.37
N VAL A 137 -21.96 12.31 -0.72
CA VAL A 137 -21.52 13.50 -1.45
C VAL A 137 -22.11 13.51 -2.86
N PRO A 138 -22.67 14.63 -3.35
CA PRO A 138 -23.14 14.76 -4.71
C PRO A 138 -21.97 14.76 -5.70
N GLN A 139 -22.22 14.33 -6.95
CA GLN A 139 -21.16 14.12 -7.97
C GLN A 139 -20.27 15.34 -8.24
N ASN A 140 -20.82 16.55 -8.15
CA ASN A 140 -20.08 17.80 -8.35
C ASN A 140 -19.04 18.09 -7.24
N GLU A 141 -19.13 17.42 -6.09
CA GLU A 141 -18.18 17.55 -4.96
C GLU A 141 -17.18 16.40 -4.89
N TYR A 142 -17.24 15.39 -5.80
CA TYR A 142 -16.38 14.23 -5.76
C TYR A 142 -14.88 14.57 -5.81
N ILE A 143 -14.48 15.62 -6.55
CA ILE A 143 -13.07 16.05 -6.62
C ILE A 143 -12.58 16.46 -5.23
N ARG A 144 -13.40 17.21 -4.47
CA ARG A 144 -13.04 17.63 -3.11
C ARG A 144 -13.02 16.44 -2.14
N ALA A 145 -14.01 15.54 -2.24
CA ALA A 145 -14.09 14.35 -1.40
C ALA A 145 -12.89 13.41 -1.64
N ASN A 146 -12.50 13.20 -2.90
CA ASN A 146 -11.33 12.40 -3.25
C ASN A 146 -10.01 13.06 -2.81
N GLY A 147 -9.91 14.40 -2.85
CA GLY A 147 -8.78 15.12 -2.28
C GLY A 147 -8.63 14.91 -0.77
N LEU A 148 -9.75 14.95 -0.02
CA LEU A 148 -9.75 14.59 1.41
C LEU A 148 -9.35 13.13 1.64
N MET A 149 -9.77 12.22 0.73
CA MET A 149 -9.40 10.80 0.81
C MET A 149 -7.91 10.58 0.61
N SER A 150 -7.28 11.24 -0.36
CA SER A 150 -5.83 11.18 -0.53
C SER A 150 -5.10 11.69 0.71
N LEU A 151 -5.53 12.82 1.29
CA LEU A 151 -4.95 13.31 2.53
C LEU A 151 -5.14 12.34 3.72
N LEU A 152 -6.27 11.61 3.76
CA LEU A 152 -6.50 10.60 4.79
C LEU A 152 -5.57 9.40 4.65
N ASN A 153 -5.26 9.01 3.42
CA ASN A 153 -4.38 7.87 3.15
C ASN A 153 -2.90 8.23 3.35
N ASP A 154 -2.47 9.38 2.83
CA ASP A 154 -1.04 9.73 2.76
C ASP A 154 -0.57 10.61 3.92
N GLY A 155 -1.47 11.43 4.49
CA GLY A 155 -1.14 12.37 5.56
C GLY A 155 -0.62 11.72 6.85
N PRO A 156 -1.22 10.64 7.36
CA PRO A 156 -0.70 9.92 8.52
C PRO A 156 0.75 9.48 8.38
N ASP A 157 1.18 9.07 7.19
CA ASP A 157 2.53 8.58 6.93
C ASP A 157 3.58 9.71 6.89
N ILE A 158 3.14 10.97 6.75
CA ILE A 158 4.01 12.14 6.89
C ILE A 158 4.15 12.53 8.37
N PHE A 159 3.02 12.68 9.06
CA PHE A 159 3.01 13.23 10.42
C PHE A 159 3.32 12.18 11.49
N GLY A 160 2.87 10.94 11.29
CA GLY A 160 3.01 9.87 12.25
C GLY A 160 4.48 9.57 12.60
N PRO A 161 5.32 9.19 11.63
CA PRO A 161 6.73 8.88 11.92
C PRO A 161 7.50 10.09 12.49
N LEU A 162 7.21 11.31 12.02
CA LEU A 162 7.85 12.54 12.52
C LEU A 162 7.57 12.75 14.01
N LEU A 163 6.33 12.50 14.44
CA LEU A 163 5.92 12.67 15.83
C LEU A 163 6.32 11.46 16.70
N ALA A 164 6.36 10.27 16.11
CA ALA A 164 6.56 9.03 16.84
C ALA A 164 7.90 9.00 17.60
N GLY A 165 8.99 9.38 16.94
CA GLY A 165 10.33 9.38 17.55
C GLY A 165 10.39 10.26 18.79
N SER A 166 9.90 11.50 18.69
CA SER A 166 9.87 12.46 19.79
C SER A 166 8.89 12.06 20.89
N MET A 167 7.70 11.60 20.55
CA MET A 167 6.71 11.18 21.53
C MET A 167 7.15 9.92 22.27
N TYR A 168 7.75 8.94 21.57
CA TYR A 168 8.29 7.75 22.20
C TYR A 168 9.43 8.08 23.16
N MET A 169 10.29 9.02 22.80
CA MET A 169 11.41 9.45 23.65
C MET A 169 10.94 10.13 24.94
N VAL A 170 9.88 10.96 24.86
CA VAL A 170 9.38 11.74 26.01
C VAL A 170 8.42 10.96 26.89
N TRP A 171 7.48 10.23 26.28
CA TRP A 171 6.35 9.59 27.00
C TRP A 171 6.39 8.06 26.94
N GLY A 172 7.39 7.47 26.28
CA GLY A 172 7.48 6.02 26.08
C GLY A 172 6.31 5.44 25.33
N LEU A 173 6.18 4.11 25.36
CA LEU A 173 5.10 3.40 24.70
C LEU A 173 3.73 3.72 25.33
N GLU A 174 3.65 3.90 26.63
CA GLU A 174 2.40 4.22 27.34
C GLU A 174 1.77 5.52 26.85
N GLY A 175 2.57 6.58 26.70
CA GLY A 175 2.08 7.86 26.20
C GLY A 175 1.60 7.77 24.74
N VAL A 176 2.30 7.02 23.91
CA VAL A 176 1.89 6.77 22.51
C VAL A 176 0.55 6.03 22.46
N LEU A 177 0.40 4.95 23.24
CA LEU A 177 -0.85 4.19 23.31
C LEU A 177 -2.01 5.04 23.84
N ALA A 178 -1.76 5.88 24.86
CA ALA A 178 -2.77 6.79 25.42
C ALA A 178 -3.28 7.80 24.39
N VAL A 179 -2.37 8.42 23.61
CA VAL A 179 -2.74 9.37 22.55
C VAL A 179 -3.56 8.66 21.47
N ASN A 180 -3.20 7.44 21.07
CA ASN A 180 -3.95 6.68 20.07
C ASN A 180 -5.34 6.29 20.60
N LEU A 181 -5.46 5.87 21.86
CA LEU A 181 -6.76 5.60 22.48
C LEU A 181 -7.67 6.83 22.46
N LEU A 182 -7.16 8.00 22.83
CA LEU A 182 -7.92 9.26 22.82
C LEU A 182 -8.34 9.64 21.40
N ALA A 183 -7.46 9.49 20.43
CA ALA A 183 -7.76 9.76 19.02
C ALA A 183 -8.84 8.82 18.46
N LEU A 184 -8.82 7.53 18.82
CA LEU A 184 -9.85 6.56 18.45
C LEU A 184 -11.21 6.88 19.10
N VAL A 185 -11.23 7.24 20.38
CA VAL A 185 -12.45 7.68 21.06
C VAL A 185 -13.06 8.89 20.34
N PHE A 186 -12.22 9.85 19.96
CA PHE A 186 -12.65 11.02 19.18
C PHE A 186 -13.20 10.61 17.81
N SER A 187 -12.49 9.71 17.08
CA SER A 187 -12.93 9.18 15.79
C SER A 187 -14.29 8.48 15.87
N ILE A 188 -14.46 7.58 16.84
CA ILE A 188 -15.74 6.90 17.10
C ILE A 188 -16.84 7.94 17.39
N GLY A 189 -16.53 8.95 18.20
CA GLY A 189 -17.46 10.04 18.51
C GLY A 189 -17.94 10.77 17.25
N THR A 190 -17.02 11.17 16.37
CA THR A 190 -17.38 11.83 15.10
C THR A 190 -18.22 10.93 14.21
N LEU A 191 -17.88 9.66 14.11
CA LEU A 191 -18.62 8.68 13.30
C LEU A 191 -20.02 8.41 13.84
N LEU A 192 -20.21 8.35 15.17
CA LEU A 192 -21.51 8.19 15.79
C LEU A 192 -22.41 9.43 15.57
N PHE A 193 -21.81 10.62 15.59
CA PHE A 193 -22.51 11.89 15.45
C PHE A 193 -23.03 12.15 14.03
N VAL A 194 -22.37 11.61 12.99
CA VAL A 194 -22.73 11.83 11.57
C VAL A 194 -23.72 10.76 11.09
N GLU A 195 -24.67 11.15 10.27
CA GLU A 195 -25.60 10.24 9.61
C GLU A 195 -25.02 9.80 8.26
N VAL A 196 -24.71 8.51 8.11
CA VAL A 196 -24.32 7.89 6.85
C VAL A 196 -25.55 7.19 6.27
N PRO A 197 -26.04 7.60 5.08
CA PRO A 197 -27.22 6.99 4.46
C PRO A 197 -27.04 5.49 4.21
N ALA A 198 -28.13 4.74 4.32
CA ALA A 198 -28.11 3.32 3.98
C ALA A 198 -28.01 3.14 2.46
N THR A 199 -27.24 2.14 2.02
CA THR A 199 -27.08 1.82 0.60
C THR A 199 -28.39 1.25 0.02
N PRO A 200 -28.90 1.76 -1.10
CA PRO A 200 -30.02 1.13 -1.81
C PRO A 200 -29.61 -0.28 -2.28
N LYS A 201 -30.38 -1.29 -1.90
CA LYS A 201 -30.14 -2.67 -2.37
C LYS A 201 -30.76 -2.84 -3.75
N THR A 202 -29.95 -2.82 -4.81
CA THR A 202 -30.40 -3.08 -6.18
C THR A 202 -30.58 -4.58 -6.45
N ALA A 203 -31.48 -4.93 -7.36
CA ALA A 203 -31.69 -6.33 -7.77
C ALA A 203 -30.44 -6.91 -8.45
N GLU A 204 -29.70 -6.09 -9.18
CA GLU A 204 -28.44 -6.44 -9.85
C GLU A 204 -27.32 -6.78 -8.84
N GLY A 205 -27.22 -6.03 -7.73
CA GLY A 205 -26.28 -6.32 -6.64
C GLY A 205 -26.53 -7.69 -5.99
N ARG A 206 -27.80 -8.13 -5.91
CA ARG A 206 -28.16 -9.48 -5.39
C ARG A 206 -27.78 -10.59 -6.37
N GLN A 207 -27.88 -10.38 -7.68
CA GLN A 207 -27.47 -11.37 -8.69
C GLN A 207 -25.96 -11.46 -8.85
N ALA A 208 -25.22 -10.38 -8.66
CA ALA A 208 -23.77 -10.36 -8.70
C ALA A 208 -23.12 -11.19 -7.57
N GLN A 209 -23.79 -11.32 -6.42
CA GLN A 209 -23.29 -12.06 -5.24
C GLN A 209 -23.07 -13.57 -5.48
N THR A 210 -23.80 -14.18 -6.42
CA THR A 210 -23.70 -15.64 -6.68
C THR A 210 -22.50 -16.06 -7.52
N LYS A 211 -21.74 -15.11 -8.11
CA LYS A 211 -20.63 -15.39 -9.04
C LYS A 211 -19.28 -14.82 -8.61
N PHE A 212 -19.14 -14.36 -7.38
CA PHE A 212 -17.96 -13.62 -6.89
C PHE A 212 -16.62 -14.37 -7.10
N LEU A 213 -16.52 -15.62 -6.66
CA LEU A 213 -15.31 -16.45 -6.87
C LEU A 213 -14.96 -16.62 -8.37
N LYS A 214 -15.98 -16.76 -9.25
CA LYS A 214 -15.74 -16.79 -10.69
C LYS A 214 -15.24 -15.46 -11.24
N GLN A 215 -15.63 -14.36 -10.63
CA GLN A 215 -15.20 -13.01 -11.03
C GLN A 215 -13.75 -12.73 -10.63
N VAL A 216 -13.36 -13.11 -9.41
CA VAL A 216 -11.95 -13.03 -8.95
C VAL A 216 -11.05 -13.88 -9.82
N LEU A 217 -11.45 -15.14 -10.08
CA LEU A 217 -10.71 -16.05 -10.97
C LEU A 217 -10.64 -15.53 -12.42
N TYR A 218 -11.64 -14.77 -12.88
CA TYR A 218 -11.59 -14.15 -14.21
C TYR A 218 -10.46 -13.13 -14.33
N GLY A 219 -10.28 -12.23 -13.35
CA GLY A 219 -9.20 -11.25 -13.34
C GLY A 219 -7.82 -11.91 -13.36
N ILE A 220 -7.61 -12.92 -12.50
CA ILE A 220 -6.38 -13.70 -12.48
C ILE A 220 -6.13 -14.37 -13.84
N LYS A 221 -7.13 -15.07 -14.39
CA LYS A 221 -7.01 -15.73 -15.69
C LYS A 221 -6.76 -14.74 -16.84
N TYR A 222 -7.30 -13.53 -16.75
CA TYR A 222 -7.07 -12.45 -17.71
C TYR A 222 -5.60 -12.03 -17.77
N ILE A 223 -4.96 -11.90 -16.60
CA ILE A 223 -3.51 -11.56 -16.47
C ILE A 223 -2.66 -12.72 -17.00
N PHE A 224 -2.91 -13.95 -16.55
CA PHE A 224 -2.11 -15.13 -16.91
C PHE A 224 -2.18 -15.50 -18.40
N ARG A 225 -3.28 -15.16 -19.10
CA ARG A 225 -3.43 -15.42 -20.53
C ARG A 225 -2.70 -14.43 -21.43
N ARG A 226 -2.15 -13.35 -20.87
CA ARG A 226 -1.46 -12.29 -21.63
C ARG A 226 0.00 -12.19 -21.20
N PRO A 227 0.96 -12.79 -21.93
CA PRO A 227 2.35 -12.89 -21.48
C PRO A 227 3.01 -11.54 -21.20
N GLY A 228 2.71 -10.51 -22.00
CA GLY A 228 3.23 -9.16 -21.72
C GLY A 228 2.70 -8.57 -20.42
N LEU A 229 1.38 -8.72 -20.14
CA LEU A 229 0.78 -8.24 -18.90
C LEU A 229 1.27 -9.04 -17.69
N LEU A 230 1.39 -10.37 -17.82
CA LEU A 230 1.96 -11.22 -16.78
C LEU A 230 3.41 -10.86 -16.49
N GLY A 231 4.22 -10.65 -17.55
CA GLY A 231 5.61 -10.23 -17.39
C GLY A 231 5.73 -8.89 -16.65
N LEU A 232 4.92 -7.88 -17.02
CA LEU A 232 4.90 -6.60 -16.35
C LEU A 232 4.47 -6.75 -14.87
N GLN A 233 3.47 -7.59 -14.61
CA GLN A 233 2.99 -7.89 -13.26
C GLN A 233 4.04 -8.60 -12.41
N LEU A 234 4.82 -9.52 -12.99
CA LEU A 234 5.93 -10.17 -12.30
C LEU A 234 7.07 -9.22 -11.99
N VAL A 235 7.42 -8.32 -12.92
CA VAL A 235 8.39 -7.24 -12.66
C VAL A 235 7.92 -6.38 -11.48
N PHE A 236 6.64 -6.00 -11.46
CA PHE A 236 6.08 -5.20 -10.38
C PHE A 236 6.10 -5.94 -9.04
N SER A 237 5.70 -7.21 -9.02
CA SER A 237 5.69 -8.06 -7.82
C SER A 237 7.11 -8.31 -7.28
N MET A 238 8.09 -8.55 -8.17
CA MET A 238 9.48 -8.70 -7.76
C MET A 238 10.12 -7.37 -7.31
N GLY A 239 9.75 -6.26 -7.94
CA GLY A 239 10.13 -4.93 -7.46
C GLY A 239 9.61 -4.68 -6.05
N ASN A 240 8.34 -4.97 -5.78
CA ASN A 240 7.74 -4.91 -4.45
C ASN A 240 8.42 -5.86 -3.45
N LEU A 241 8.88 -7.03 -3.87
CA LEU A 241 9.62 -7.95 -3.00
C LEU A 241 10.93 -7.31 -2.51
N PHE A 242 11.78 -6.84 -3.42
CA PHE A 242 13.08 -6.26 -3.06
C PHE A 242 12.91 -4.94 -2.30
N SER A 243 12.03 -4.07 -2.77
CA SER A 243 11.72 -2.81 -2.08
C SER A 243 11.10 -3.07 -0.71
N GLY A 244 10.17 -4.02 -0.61
CA GLY A 244 9.55 -4.39 0.64
C GLY A 244 10.53 -4.98 1.67
N ILE A 245 11.51 -5.79 1.26
CA ILE A 245 12.57 -6.26 2.16
C ILE A 245 13.41 -5.07 2.64
N ALA A 246 13.84 -4.19 1.72
CA ALA A 246 14.71 -3.07 2.02
C ALA A 246 14.06 -2.01 2.93
N LEU A 247 12.78 -1.69 2.67
CA LEU A 247 12.03 -0.64 3.37
C LEU A 247 11.19 -1.18 4.53
N SER A 248 11.17 -2.51 4.75
CA SER A 248 10.54 -3.09 5.92
C SER A 248 11.06 -2.45 7.20
N ILE A 249 10.16 -2.24 8.13
CA ILE A 249 10.50 -1.81 9.49
C ILE A 249 11.56 -2.74 10.10
N ALA A 250 11.53 -4.05 9.77
CA ALA A 250 12.50 -5.04 10.22
C ALA A 250 13.93 -4.83 9.71
N ALA A 251 14.13 -4.07 8.64
CA ALA A 251 15.46 -3.75 8.10
C ALA A 251 15.87 -2.31 8.39
N ILE A 252 15.00 -1.34 8.07
CA ILE A 252 15.36 0.07 8.13
C ILE A 252 15.50 0.59 9.56
N TYR A 253 14.66 0.12 10.51
CA TYR A 253 14.73 0.57 11.89
C TYR A 253 16.00 0.08 12.58
N PRO A 254 16.34 -1.22 12.59
CA PRO A 254 17.58 -1.69 13.15
C PRO A 254 18.80 -0.98 12.54
N MET A 255 18.80 -0.81 11.22
CA MET A 255 19.91 -0.11 10.56
C MET A 255 20.11 1.31 11.09
N ILE A 256 19.04 2.12 11.11
CA ILE A 256 19.15 3.52 11.55
C ILE A 256 19.44 3.59 13.05
N LEU A 257 18.73 2.84 13.89
CA LEU A 257 18.90 2.87 15.34
C LEU A 257 20.32 2.46 15.75
N LEU A 258 20.84 1.37 15.18
CA LEU A 258 22.18 0.88 15.51
C LEU A 258 23.27 1.85 15.03
N ARG A 259 23.12 2.42 13.83
CA ARG A 259 24.09 3.36 13.27
C ARG A 259 24.02 4.76 13.88
N SER A 260 22.86 5.17 14.37
CA SER A 260 22.69 6.49 15.02
C SER A 260 22.96 6.49 16.53
N GLY A 261 23.30 5.32 17.11
CA GLY A 261 23.48 5.19 18.56
C GLY A 261 22.17 5.22 19.35
N GLY A 262 21.05 4.80 18.74
CA GLY A 262 19.75 4.70 19.39
C GLY A 262 18.83 5.91 19.17
N ASP A 263 19.14 6.78 18.20
CA ASP A 263 18.31 7.96 17.90
C ASP A 263 17.02 7.55 17.19
N THR A 264 15.93 7.47 17.95
CA THR A 264 14.58 7.15 17.44
C THR A 264 14.00 8.29 16.60
N GLN A 265 14.43 9.53 16.83
CA GLN A 265 13.99 10.69 16.06
C GLN A 265 14.51 10.62 14.61
N ALA A 266 15.75 10.15 14.43
CA ALA A 266 16.32 9.94 13.11
C ALA A 266 15.46 9.00 12.25
N VAL A 267 14.92 7.92 12.83
CA VAL A 267 14.01 6.99 12.14
C VAL A 267 12.77 7.73 11.65
N GLY A 268 12.13 8.48 12.52
CA GLY A 268 10.91 9.23 12.20
C GLY A 268 11.11 10.27 11.10
N VAL A 269 12.20 11.04 11.16
CA VAL A 269 12.50 12.08 10.16
C VAL A 269 12.81 11.48 8.81
N VAL A 270 13.56 10.37 8.72
CA VAL A 270 13.88 9.69 7.46
C VAL A 270 12.59 9.17 6.80
N GLN A 271 11.69 8.56 7.56
CA GLN A 271 10.41 8.06 7.05
C GLN A 271 9.49 9.19 6.56
N SER A 272 9.34 10.24 7.38
CA SER A 272 8.51 11.40 7.03
C SER A 272 9.04 12.16 5.81
N ALA A 273 10.35 12.26 5.64
CA ALA A 273 10.97 12.86 4.46
C ALA A 273 10.62 12.07 3.18
N GLY A 274 10.61 10.75 3.27
CA GLY A 274 10.15 9.88 2.17
C GLY A 274 8.69 10.11 1.84
N ALA A 275 7.80 10.05 2.82
CA ALA A 275 6.37 10.25 2.62
C ALA A 275 6.05 11.63 2.02
N LEU A 276 6.71 12.69 2.51
CA LEU A 276 6.57 14.03 1.95
C LEU A 276 7.04 14.09 0.49
N SER A 277 8.16 13.42 0.17
CA SER A 277 8.67 13.32 -1.19
C SER A 277 7.69 12.64 -2.14
N ALA A 278 7.06 11.54 -1.73
CA ALA A 278 6.05 10.84 -2.51
C ALA A 278 4.84 11.73 -2.81
N VAL A 279 4.35 12.50 -1.81
CA VAL A 279 3.24 13.45 -2.00
C VAL A 279 3.64 14.56 -2.98
N ILE A 280 4.82 15.16 -2.84
CA ILE A 280 5.30 16.20 -3.77
C ILE A 280 5.42 15.63 -5.19
N ALA A 281 5.98 14.43 -5.36
CA ALA A 281 6.08 13.77 -6.66
C ALA A 281 4.71 13.46 -7.28
N GLY A 282 3.74 13.02 -6.47
CA GLY A 282 2.36 12.81 -6.90
C GLY A 282 1.69 14.10 -7.40
N ILE A 283 1.83 15.21 -6.66
CA ILE A 283 1.33 16.53 -7.08
C ILE A 283 2.00 16.96 -8.40
N PHE A 284 3.31 16.76 -8.52
CA PHE A 284 4.05 17.08 -9.73
C PHE A 284 3.54 16.30 -10.96
N LEU A 285 3.27 15.01 -10.80
CA LEU A 285 2.73 14.16 -11.87
C LEU A 285 1.33 14.61 -12.31
N THR A 286 0.48 15.06 -11.40
CA THR A 286 -0.88 15.52 -11.73
C THR A 286 -0.87 16.86 -12.45
N THR A 287 0.09 17.73 -12.13
CA THR A 287 0.18 19.09 -12.72
C THR A 287 0.95 19.13 -14.03
N TRP A 288 2.00 18.34 -14.19
CA TRP A 288 2.94 18.44 -15.33
C TRP A 288 2.80 17.35 -16.39
N GLY A 289 1.89 16.40 -16.25
CA GLY A 289 1.50 15.76 -17.45
C GLY A 289 1.38 14.26 -17.59
N ARG A 290 0.87 13.91 -18.75
CA ARG A 290 0.67 12.54 -19.20
C ARG A 290 1.97 11.78 -19.36
N VAL A 291 2.07 10.65 -18.67
CA VAL A 291 3.13 9.67 -18.92
C VAL A 291 2.91 9.08 -20.33
N LYS A 292 3.75 9.49 -21.29
CA LYS A 292 3.60 9.09 -22.70
C LYS A 292 3.91 7.61 -22.96
N ARG A 293 4.72 6.98 -22.10
CA ARG A 293 5.16 5.57 -22.18
C ARG A 293 5.10 4.94 -20.80
N PRO A 294 3.95 4.45 -20.36
CA PRO A 294 3.77 3.97 -19.01
C PRO A 294 4.68 2.78 -18.67
N VAL A 295 4.92 1.85 -19.61
CA VAL A 295 5.81 0.71 -19.36
C VAL A 295 7.26 1.18 -19.11
N HIS A 296 7.77 2.11 -19.90
CA HIS A 296 9.10 2.67 -19.65
C HIS A 296 9.18 3.43 -18.32
N ALA A 297 8.12 4.16 -17.94
CA ALA A 297 8.08 4.86 -16.66
C ALA A 297 8.10 3.91 -15.48
N ILE A 298 7.38 2.77 -15.56
CA ILE A 298 7.42 1.71 -14.55
C ILE A 298 8.84 1.14 -14.42
N LEU A 299 9.44 0.71 -15.54
CA LEU A 299 10.76 0.08 -15.53
C LEU A 299 11.85 1.04 -15.05
N LEU A 300 11.87 2.28 -15.58
CA LEU A 300 12.82 3.31 -15.14
C LEU A 300 12.58 3.72 -13.68
N GLY A 301 11.33 3.84 -13.25
CA GLY A 301 10.99 4.12 -11.86
C GLY A 301 11.60 3.10 -10.91
N TRP A 302 11.44 1.81 -11.19
CA TRP A 302 12.06 0.73 -10.41
C TRP A 302 13.59 0.78 -10.43
N ILE A 303 14.21 1.03 -11.60
CA ILE A 303 15.68 1.14 -11.72
C ILE A 303 16.18 2.33 -10.90
N LEU A 304 15.62 3.51 -11.08
CA LEU A 304 16.10 4.75 -10.46
C LEU A 304 15.87 4.76 -8.94
N SER A 305 14.69 4.30 -8.48
CA SER A 305 14.41 4.19 -7.05
C SER A 305 15.34 3.18 -6.37
N SER A 306 15.60 2.04 -7.00
CA SER A 306 16.48 1.02 -6.44
C SER A 306 17.96 1.43 -6.49
N LEU A 307 18.43 1.96 -7.62
CA LEU A 307 19.84 2.33 -7.83
C LEU A 307 20.24 3.54 -6.98
N PHE A 308 19.45 4.61 -7.02
CA PHE A 308 19.78 5.88 -6.35
C PHE A 308 19.10 6.02 -4.98
N GLY A 309 18.02 5.30 -4.71
CA GLY A 309 17.36 5.27 -3.42
C GLY A 309 17.88 4.15 -2.53
N LEU A 310 17.51 2.89 -2.82
CA LEU A 310 17.83 1.77 -1.92
C LEU A 310 19.33 1.49 -1.78
N MET A 311 20.09 1.51 -2.87
CA MET A 311 21.54 1.30 -2.77
C MET A 311 22.21 2.41 -1.96
N LEU A 312 21.82 3.69 -2.18
CA LEU A 312 22.35 4.81 -1.42
C LEU A 312 21.93 4.73 0.06
N LEU A 313 20.71 4.27 0.36
CA LEU A 313 20.23 4.06 1.73
C LEU A 313 21.09 3.02 2.47
N GLY A 314 21.39 1.90 1.82
CA GLY A 314 22.21 0.83 2.39
C GLY A 314 23.67 1.23 2.65
N VAL A 315 24.27 2.00 1.74
CA VAL A 315 25.65 2.52 1.88
C VAL A 315 25.72 3.67 2.88
N GLY A 316 24.64 4.42 3.06
CA GLY A 316 24.59 5.61 3.92
C GLY A 316 25.00 5.31 5.35
N GLN A 317 25.95 6.11 5.87
CA GLN A 317 26.42 6.03 7.24
C GLN A 317 26.08 7.30 8.06
N THR A 318 25.44 8.27 7.42
CA THR A 318 25.07 9.54 8.04
C THR A 318 23.58 9.83 7.84
N PHE A 319 23.01 10.53 8.79
CA PHE A 319 21.60 10.95 8.77
C PHE A 319 21.19 11.63 7.45
N ILE A 320 22.04 12.57 6.95
CA ILE A 320 21.72 13.31 5.72
C ILE A 320 21.62 12.36 4.51
N ILE A 321 22.52 11.37 4.42
CA ILE A 321 22.49 10.41 3.31
C ILE A 321 21.21 9.55 3.36
N TRP A 322 20.79 9.12 4.56
CA TRP A 322 19.53 8.36 4.70
C TRP A 322 18.31 9.18 4.26
N VAL A 323 18.25 10.46 4.66
CA VAL A 323 17.17 11.37 4.23
C VAL A 323 17.17 11.54 2.72
N ILE A 324 18.31 11.82 2.10
CA ILE A 324 18.43 11.99 0.63
C ILE A 324 18.02 10.70 -0.08
N ALA A 325 18.52 9.56 0.38
CA ALA A 325 18.23 8.25 -0.20
C ALA A 325 16.72 7.95 -0.15
N MET A 326 16.08 8.21 0.99
CA MET A 326 14.66 7.99 1.19
C MET A 326 13.81 8.93 0.32
N VAL A 327 14.18 10.22 0.23
CA VAL A 327 13.54 11.19 -0.66
C VAL A 327 13.61 10.73 -2.12
N ILE A 328 14.78 10.29 -2.59
CA ILE A 328 14.94 9.79 -3.96
C ILE A 328 14.10 8.52 -4.18
N ASN A 329 14.16 7.56 -3.27
CA ASN A 329 13.40 6.32 -3.38
C ASN A 329 11.91 6.60 -3.51
N SER A 330 11.34 7.35 -2.58
CA SER A 330 9.91 7.60 -2.50
C SER A 330 9.38 8.54 -3.58
N ALA A 331 10.23 9.37 -4.20
CA ALA A 331 9.82 10.21 -5.34
C ALA A 331 9.41 9.42 -6.59
N PHE A 332 9.95 8.21 -6.77
CA PHE A 332 9.62 7.36 -7.92
C PHE A 332 8.41 6.47 -7.71
N GLU A 333 7.97 6.25 -6.48
CA GLU A 333 6.83 5.40 -6.16
C GLU A 333 5.53 5.84 -6.84
N PRO A 334 5.10 7.12 -6.78
CA PRO A 334 3.92 7.59 -7.50
C PRO A 334 4.07 7.44 -9.02
N VAL A 335 5.29 7.59 -9.57
CA VAL A 335 5.55 7.41 -11.01
C VAL A 335 5.24 5.98 -11.42
N VAL A 336 5.69 5.00 -10.64
CA VAL A 336 5.47 3.57 -10.89
C VAL A 336 3.98 3.22 -10.77
N ASN A 337 3.33 3.61 -9.68
CA ASN A 337 1.94 3.27 -9.39
C ASN A 337 0.97 3.92 -10.37
N VAL A 338 1.06 5.24 -10.59
CA VAL A 338 0.20 5.98 -11.55
C VAL A 338 0.40 5.47 -12.99
N SER A 339 1.63 5.08 -13.35
CA SER A 339 1.90 4.51 -14.68
C SER A 339 1.26 3.14 -14.86
N MET A 340 1.26 2.29 -13.82
CA MET A 340 0.60 0.98 -13.84
C MET A 340 -0.92 1.13 -13.95
N ASP A 341 -1.52 1.99 -13.15
CA ASP A 341 -2.96 2.26 -13.20
C ASP A 341 -3.38 2.83 -14.57
N SER A 342 -2.65 3.81 -15.09
CA SER A 342 -2.91 4.39 -16.40
C SER A 342 -2.77 3.35 -17.52
N PHE A 343 -1.81 2.44 -17.42
CA PHE A 343 -1.60 1.36 -18.35
C PHE A 343 -2.79 0.37 -18.35
N LEU A 344 -3.26 -0.03 -17.18
CA LEU A 344 -4.42 -0.93 -17.02
C LEU A 344 -5.70 -0.25 -17.49
N GLN A 345 -5.94 1.02 -17.11
CA GLN A 345 -7.11 1.78 -17.53
C GLN A 345 -7.22 1.91 -19.06
N ALA A 346 -6.08 2.11 -19.73
CA ALA A 346 -6.07 2.25 -21.19
C ALA A 346 -6.31 0.94 -21.97
N ARG A 347 -6.15 -0.24 -21.33
CA ARG A 347 -6.13 -1.53 -22.03
C ARG A 347 -7.16 -2.52 -21.60
N VAL A 348 -7.65 -2.40 -20.38
CA VAL A 348 -8.67 -3.30 -19.87
C VAL A 348 -10.04 -2.72 -20.22
N PRO A 349 -10.91 -3.49 -20.89
CA PRO A 349 -12.27 -3.06 -21.19
C PRO A 349 -13.01 -2.61 -19.93
N PRO A 350 -13.80 -1.51 -19.99
CA PRO A 350 -14.45 -0.93 -18.81
C PRO A 350 -15.33 -1.88 -17.99
N ASP A 351 -15.97 -2.84 -18.67
CA ASP A 351 -16.86 -3.85 -18.07
C ASP A 351 -16.16 -4.90 -17.21
N VAL A 352 -14.84 -5.05 -17.35
CA VAL A 352 -14.01 -5.99 -16.59
C VAL A 352 -12.88 -5.34 -15.80
N GLN A 353 -12.74 -4.00 -15.85
CA GLN A 353 -11.68 -3.25 -15.18
C GLN A 353 -11.60 -3.57 -13.68
N GLY A 354 -12.72 -3.51 -12.96
CA GLY A 354 -12.72 -3.77 -11.53
C GLY A 354 -12.15 -5.15 -11.16
N ARG A 355 -12.46 -6.18 -11.96
CA ARG A 355 -11.98 -7.56 -11.73
C ARG A 355 -10.49 -7.71 -12.02
N VAL A 356 -10.03 -7.06 -13.09
CA VAL A 356 -8.61 -7.13 -13.48
C VAL A 356 -7.75 -6.28 -12.56
N PHE A 357 -8.22 -5.11 -12.13
CA PHE A 357 -7.49 -4.24 -11.19
C PHE A 357 -7.33 -4.93 -9.83
N SER A 358 -8.42 -5.47 -9.26
CA SER A 358 -8.32 -6.22 -7.99
C SER A 358 -7.39 -7.42 -8.09
N ALA A 359 -7.38 -8.13 -9.22
CA ALA A 359 -6.46 -9.23 -9.44
C ALA A 359 -5.01 -8.75 -9.60
N SER A 360 -4.80 -7.61 -10.27
CA SER A 360 -3.49 -6.97 -10.40
C SER A 360 -2.94 -6.55 -9.04
N ASP A 361 -3.74 -5.87 -8.24
CA ASP A 361 -3.36 -5.43 -6.90
C ASP A 361 -3.03 -6.62 -6.00
N PHE A 362 -3.84 -7.68 -6.04
CA PHE A 362 -3.56 -8.89 -5.28
C PHE A 362 -2.22 -9.52 -5.68
N VAL A 363 -1.95 -9.69 -6.98
CA VAL A 363 -0.68 -10.27 -7.47
C VAL A 363 0.51 -9.36 -7.13
N SER A 364 0.34 -8.04 -7.22
CA SER A 364 1.39 -7.08 -6.88
C SER A 364 1.75 -7.11 -5.39
N GLN A 365 0.74 -7.25 -4.53
CA GLN A 365 0.89 -7.11 -3.07
C GLN A 365 1.07 -8.45 -2.35
N MET A 366 0.92 -9.58 -3.01
CA MET A 366 0.97 -10.89 -2.36
C MET A 366 2.30 -11.21 -1.67
N MET A 367 3.38 -10.52 -2.07
CA MET A 367 4.71 -10.67 -1.45
C MET A 367 4.89 -9.80 -0.21
N ILE A 368 4.09 -8.75 -0.02
CA ILE A 368 4.26 -7.78 1.09
C ILE A 368 4.30 -8.45 2.47
N PRO A 369 3.42 -9.41 2.82
CA PRO A 369 3.48 -10.02 4.15
C PRO A 369 4.78 -10.78 4.43
N ILE A 370 5.44 -11.30 3.39
CA ILE A 370 6.64 -12.13 3.51
C ILE A 370 7.90 -11.26 3.65
N THR A 371 7.89 -10.05 3.08
CA THR A 371 9.07 -9.19 3.03
C THR A 371 9.65 -8.84 4.40
N PRO A 372 8.86 -8.53 5.44
CA PRO A 372 9.41 -8.22 6.76
C PRO A 372 10.05 -9.44 7.44
N LEU A 373 9.50 -10.63 7.20
CA LEU A 373 10.11 -11.88 7.70
C LEU A 373 11.46 -12.14 7.07
N LEU A 374 11.55 -11.96 5.75
CA LEU A 374 12.82 -12.11 5.03
C LEU A 374 13.82 -11.05 5.47
N ALA A 375 13.37 -9.80 5.65
CA ALA A 375 14.19 -8.71 6.14
C ALA A 375 14.79 -9.00 7.53
N GLY A 376 13.95 -9.42 8.47
CA GLY A 376 14.39 -9.76 9.82
C GLY A 376 15.27 -11.01 9.85
N LEU A 377 14.86 -12.08 9.14
CA LEU A 377 15.62 -13.34 9.09
C LEU A 377 17.02 -13.13 8.49
N PHE A 378 17.10 -12.49 7.33
CA PHE A 378 18.37 -12.26 6.66
C PHE A 378 19.21 -11.22 7.42
N GLY A 379 18.59 -10.15 7.92
CA GLY A 379 19.26 -9.16 8.74
C GLY A 379 19.90 -9.80 9.97
N ASP A 380 19.09 -10.36 10.87
CA ASP A 380 19.55 -10.87 12.17
C ASP A 380 20.48 -12.08 12.06
N ARG A 381 20.16 -13.03 11.17
CA ARG A 381 20.85 -14.34 11.15
C ARG A 381 22.03 -14.41 10.20
N ILE A 382 22.04 -13.60 9.15
CA ILE A 382 23.03 -13.72 8.07
C ILE A 382 23.88 -12.47 7.98
N PHE A 383 23.27 -11.32 7.68
CA PHE A 383 24.05 -10.15 7.32
C PHE A 383 24.63 -9.40 8.53
N GLU A 384 23.85 -9.24 9.61
CA GLU A 384 24.34 -8.52 10.79
C GLU A 384 25.52 -9.22 11.46
N PRO A 385 25.50 -10.55 11.74
CA PRO A 385 26.67 -11.27 12.25
C PRO A 385 27.86 -11.27 11.28
N ALA A 386 27.60 -11.37 9.97
CA ALA A 386 28.66 -11.42 8.96
C ALA A 386 29.39 -10.07 8.77
N MET A 387 28.77 -8.95 9.17
CA MET A 387 29.34 -7.59 9.08
C MET A 387 29.89 -7.04 10.39
N GLN A 388 29.85 -7.82 11.49
CA GLN A 388 30.54 -7.48 12.73
C GLN A 388 32.07 -7.52 12.56
N PRO A 389 32.86 -6.84 13.43
CA PRO A 389 34.31 -6.93 13.39
C PRO A 389 34.80 -8.39 13.42
N GLY A 390 35.52 -8.80 12.38
CA GLY A 390 35.95 -10.20 12.19
C GLY A 390 34.93 -11.11 11.50
N GLY A 391 33.77 -10.60 11.12
CA GLY A 391 32.75 -11.36 10.39
C GLY A 391 33.17 -11.65 8.95
N ALA A 392 32.55 -12.68 8.34
CA ALA A 392 32.95 -13.22 7.04
C ALA A 392 32.81 -12.23 5.88
N LEU A 393 31.83 -11.32 5.92
CA LEU A 393 31.60 -10.32 4.87
C LEU A 393 32.26 -8.97 5.14
N ALA A 394 32.72 -8.72 6.37
CA ALA A 394 33.35 -7.47 6.75
C ALA A 394 34.59 -7.11 5.89
N PRO A 395 35.51 -8.03 5.55
CA PRO A 395 36.65 -7.73 4.68
C PRO A 395 36.24 -7.32 3.26
N THR A 396 35.16 -7.91 2.74
CA THR A 396 34.71 -7.71 1.34
C THR A 396 33.86 -6.47 1.18
N PHE A 397 32.91 -6.22 2.09
CA PHE A 397 31.90 -5.16 1.96
C PHE A 397 32.07 -4.03 2.99
N GLY A 398 32.99 -4.18 3.96
CA GLY A 398 33.18 -3.18 5.01
C GLY A 398 33.59 -1.79 4.51
N TRP A 399 34.32 -1.72 3.39
CA TRP A 399 34.68 -0.46 2.73
C TRP A 399 33.44 0.27 2.16
N LEU A 400 32.36 -0.47 1.84
CA LEU A 400 31.17 0.06 1.19
C LEU A 400 30.11 0.46 2.21
N VAL A 401 29.75 -0.44 3.12
CA VAL A 401 28.64 -0.24 4.07
C VAL A 401 29.09 -0.01 5.51
N GLY A 402 30.41 -0.03 5.77
CA GLY A 402 30.95 0.03 7.13
C GLY A 402 31.00 -1.36 7.78
N VAL A 403 31.58 -1.41 8.99
CA VAL A 403 31.72 -2.62 9.81
C VAL A 403 31.16 -2.34 11.21
N GLY A 404 30.42 -3.28 11.79
CA GLY A 404 29.86 -3.15 13.13
C GLY A 404 28.32 -3.02 13.14
N PRO A 405 27.73 -2.56 14.24
CA PRO A 405 26.28 -2.53 14.44
C PRO A 405 25.52 -1.80 13.31
N GLY A 406 24.52 -2.47 12.74
CA GLY A 406 23.70 -1.95 11.65
C GLY A 406 24.31 -2.05 10.25
N ALA A 407 25.58 -2.50 10.13
CA ALA A 407 26.24 -2.66 8.84
C ALA A 407 25.64 -3.81 8.01
N GLY A 408 25.23 -4.89 8.68
CA GLY A 408 24.57 -6.02 8.01
C GLY A 408 23.21 -5.67 7.42
N PHE A 409 22.38 -4.93 8.15
CA PHE A 409 21.12 -4.42 7.61
C PHE A 409 21.37 -3.45 6.44
N GLY A 410 22.39 -2.60 6.51
CA GLY A 410 22.79 -1.74 5.41
C GLY A 410 23.19 -2.54 4.17
N LEU A 411 23.95 -3.62 4.33
CA LEU A 411 24.32 -4.53 3.24
C LEU A 411 23.08 -5.23 2.64
N LEU A 412 22.14 -5.69 3.47
CA LEU A 412 20.89 -6.27 3.02
C LEU A 412 20.11 -5.29 2.13
N ILE A 413 19.93 -4.04 2.59
CA ILE A 413 19.24 -2.99 1.83
C ILE A 413 19.97 -2.70 0.51
N PHE A 414 21.28 -2.61 0.52
CA PHE A 414 22.10 -2.42 -0.68
C PHE A 414 21.92 -3.55 -1.70
N LEU A 415 21.94 -4.80 -1.26
CA LEU A 415 21.72 -5.98 -2.13
C LEU A 415 20.28 -6.00 -2.68
N CYS A 416 19.29 -5.60 -1.89
CA CYS A 416 17.94 -5.42 -2.39
C CYS A 416 17.84 -4.33 -3.46
N GLY A 417 18.61 -3.25 -3.32
CA GLY A 417 18.75 -2.20 -4.35
C GLY A 417 19.32 -2.76 -5.66
N ILE A 418 20.33 -3.63 -5.59
CA ILE A 418 20.85 -4.36 -6.78
C ILE A 418 19.73 -5.24 -7.37
N GLY A 419 19.03 -6.02 -6.54
CA GLY A 419 17.96 -6.90 -6.98
C GLY A 419 16.83 -6.13 -7.69
N GLY A 420 16.34 -5.02 -7.11
CA GLY A 420 15.33 -4.17 -7.71
C GLY A 420 15.78 -3.53 -9.03
N THR A 421 17.04 -3.10 -9.11
CA THR A 421 17.64 -2.60 -10.37
C THR A 421 17.67 -3.68 -11.46
N LEU A 422 18.10 -4.90 -11.11
CA LEU A 422 18.11 -6.04 -12.04
C LEU A 422 16.70 -6.44 -12.49
N VAL A 423 15.72 -6.38 -11.61
CA VAL A 423 14.30 -6.61 -11.94
C VAL A 423 13.82 -5.58 -12.95
N GLY A 424 14.06 -4.28 -12.74
CA GLY A 424 13.72 -3.25 -13.71
C GLY A 424 14.43 -3.45 -15.07
N LEU A 425 15.72 -3.82 -15.07
CA LEU A 425 16.48 -4.12 -16.29
C LEU A 425 15.94 -5.37 -16.99
N SER A 426 15.56 -6.42 -16.26
CA SER A 426 14.99 -7.65 -16.84
C SER A 426 13.72 -7.37 -17.64
N GLY A 427 12.90 -6.38 -17.21
CA GLY A 427 11.75 -5.93 -17.95
C GLY A 427 12.08 -5.40 -19.35
N TYR A 428 13.24 -4.76 -19.52
CA TYR A 428 13.74 -4.33 -20.84
C TYR A 428 14.21 -5.49 -21.72
N MET A 429 14.56 -6.65 -21.16
CA MET A 429 14.92 -7.84 -21.93
C MET A 429 13.70 -8.60 -22.48
N MET A 430 12.52 -8.36 -21.90
CA MET A 430 11.28 -9.02 -22.30
C MET A 430 10.56 -8.23 -23.41
N ARG A 431 10.71 -8.69 -24.67
CA ARG A 431 10.08 -8.04 -25.84
C ARG A 431 8.57 -7.89 -25.71
N ASP A 432 7.89 -8.84 -25.09
CA ASP A 432 6.43 -8.81 -24.88
C ASP A 432 6.01 -7.63 -23.99
N ILE A 433 6.83 -7.25 -23.01
CA ILE A 433 6.58 -6.09 -22.14
C ILE A 433 6.76 -4.79 -22.94
N LEU A 434 7.84 -4.66 -23.73
CA LEU A 434 8.09 -3.46 -24.52
C LEU A 434 7.06 -3.25 -25.64
N ASN A 435 6.59 -4.33 -26.25
CA ASN A 435 5.54 -4.31 -27.27
C ASN A 435 4.21 -3.80 -26.71
N LEU A 436 4.01 -3.87 -25.40
CA LEU A 436 2.83 -3.30 -24.77
C LEU A 436 2.70 -1.79 -25.02
N ASP A 437 3.74 -1.01 -24.97
CA ASP A 437 3.70 0.44 -25.28
C ASP A 437 3.41 0.72 -26.76
N MET A 438 3.86 -0.13 -27.69
CA MET A 438 3.63 0.06 -29.13
C MET A 438 2.18 -0.23 -29.52
N GLN A 439 1.55 -1.24 -28.94
CA GLN A 439 0.15 -1.59 -29.20
C GLN A 439 -0.83 -0.51 -28.70
N THR A 440 -0.45 0.30 -27.69
CA THR A 440 -1.27 1.41 -27.19
C THR A 440 -1.50 2.50 -28.25
N LYS A 441 -0.51 2.75 -29.10
CA LYS A 441 -0.64 3.72 -30.20
C LYS A 441 -1.64 3.26 -31.28
N GLY A 442 -1.81 1.94 -31.48
CA GLY A 442 -2.74 1.37 -32.44
C GLY A 442 -4.20 1.39 -31.95
N TYR A 443 -4.41 1.16 -30.65
CA TYR A 443 -5.76 1.09 -30.08
C TYR A 443 -6.42 2.47 -29.94
N LEU A 444 -5.67 3.48 -29.50
CA LEU A 444 -6.15 4.87 -29.41
C LEU A 444 -6.42 5.50 -30.78
N ARG A 445 -5.85 4.96 -31.87
CA ARG A 445 -6.15 5.40 -33.25
C ARG A 445 -7.37 4.71 -33.86
N ARG A 446 -7.80 3.54 -33.35
CA ARG A 446 -8.85 2.71 -33.98
C ARG A 446 -10.22 2.82 -33.33
N THR A 447 -10.38 3.40 -32.16
CA THR A 447 -11.69 3.59 -31.51
C THR A 447 -11.97 5.07 -31.33
N PRO A 448 -12.66 5.73 -32.27
CA PRO A 448 -13.36 6.95 -31.94
C PRO A 448 -14.43 6.57 -30.89
N ILE A 449 -14.40 7.24 -29.72
CA ILE A 449 -15.44 7.10 -28.71
C ILE A 449 -16.77 7.49 -29.37
N ARG A 450 -17.55 6.50 -29.80
CA ARG A 450 -18.91 6.73 -30.27
C ARG A 450 -19.75 6.95 -29.01
N VAL A 451 -19.97 8.19 -28.67
CA VAL A 451 -20.94 8.57 -27.65
C VAL A 451 -22.31 8.16 -28.17
N VAL A 452 -22.83 7.04 -27.67
CA VAL A 452 -24.21 6.60 -27.93
C VAL A 452 -25.10 7.48 -27.05
N PRO A 453 -26.04 8.25 -27.61
CA PRO A 453 -26.98 9.03 -26.81
C PRO A 453 -27.82 8.11 -25.90
N PRO A 454 -28.18 8.57 -24.68
CA PRO A 454 -29.02 7.78 -23.79
C PRO A 454 -30.34 7.39 -24.47
N GLY A 455 -30.63 6.08 -24.53
CA GLY A 455 -31.91 5.57 -25.02
C GLY A 455 -31.87 4.87 -26.41
N GLN A 456 -30.72 4.75 -27.09
CA GLN A 456 -30.62 3.94 -28.27
C GLN A 456 -30.09 2.53 -27.99
N PRO A 457 -30.71 1.46 -28.54
CA PRO A 457 -30.19 0.11 -28.39
C PRO A 457 -28.85 -0.04 -29.12
N ILE A 458 -27.88 -0.66 -28.45
CA ILE A 458 -26.56 -0.97 -29.03
C ILE A 458 -26.79 -2.09 -30.07
N MET A 459 -26.82 -1.78 -31.34
CA MET A 459 -26.70 -2.76 -32.41
C MET A 459 -25.24 -3.19 -32.51
N LEU A 460 -24.92 -4.40 -32.10
CA LEU A 460 -23.66 -5.07 -32.39
C LEU A 460 -23.62 -5.33 -33.91
N THR A 461 -22.78 -4.60 -34.63
CA THR A 461 -22.51 -4.90 -36.04
C THR A 461 -21.53 -6.07 -36.09
N SER A 462 -21.69 -6.92 -37.12
CA SER A 462 -20.92 -8.15 -37.38
C SER A 462 -19.41 -7.95 -37.61
N GLU A 463 -18.87 -6.75 -37.41
CA GLU A 463 -17.45 -6.43 -37.48
C GLU A 463 -16.71 -6.54 -36.11
N ASP A 464 -17.42 -6.84 -35.02
CA ASP A 464 -16.83 -7.07 -33.68
C ASP A 464 -16.34 -8.51 -33.44
N SER A 465 -16.35 -9.37 -34.44
CA SER A 465 -15.70 -10.68 -34.39
C SER A 465 -14.17 -10.50 -34.44
N LEU A 466 -13.48 -11.05 -33.45
CA LEU A 466 -12.03 -11.11 -33.34
C LEU A 466 -11.38 -11.47 -34.70
N PRO A 467 -10.28 -10.81 -35.10
CA PRO A 467 -9.56 -11.21 -36.30
C PRO A 467 -9.03 -12.63 -36.10
N GLU A 468 -9.47 -13.53 -36.94
CA GLU A 468 -8.93 -14.88 -37.10
C GLU A 468 -7.43 -14.79 -37.42
N ASN A 469 -6.69 -15.69 -36.86
CA ASN A 469 -5.23 -15.85 -36.99
C ASN A 469 -4.88 -16.06 -38.49
N PRO A 470 -4.04 -15.24 -39.15
CA PRO A 470 -3.76 -15.36 -40.60
C PRO A 470 -2.73 -16.44 -40.95
N SER A 471 -2.74 -17.59 -40.26
CA SER A 471 -1.78 -18.69 -40.54
C SER A 471 -2.40 -20.04 -40.93
N SER A 472 -3.55 -20.04 -41.60
CA SER A 472 -4.06 -21.33 -42.12
C SER A 472 -4.87 -21.15 -43.39
N THR A 473 -4.26 -20.70 -44.50
CA THR A 473 -4.70 -20.99 -45.86
C THR A 473 -3.62 -20.64 -46.88
N GLN A 474 -2.73 -21.57 -47.15
CA GLN A 474 -2.09 -21.73 -48.45
C GLN A 474 -1.85 -23.24 -48.66
N GLY A 475 -2.83 -23.92 -49.23
CA GLY A 475 -2.63 -25.16 -49.94
C GLY A 475 -2.39 -24.82 -51.43
N PRO A 476 -1.53 -25.57 -52.14
CA PRO A 476 -1.16 -25.22 -53.50
C PRO A 476 -2.27 -25.58 -54.51
N PRO A 477 -2.39 -24.89 -55.66
CA PRO A 477 -3.31 -25.22 -56.70
C PRO A 477 -2.85 -26.51 -57.41
N GLY A 478 -3.68 -27.53 -57.37
CA GLY A 478 -3.53 -28.76 -58.17
C GLY A 478 -3.97 -28.54 -59.58
N THR A 479 -3.15 -29.04 -60.48
CA THR A 479 -3.38 -29.26 -61.94
C THR A 479 -4.66 -29.99 -62.22
#